data_2303178076dc037132dc0cace9f52d97
#
_entry.id   2303178076dc037132dc0cace9f52d97
#
_cell.length_a   1.000
_cell.length_b   1.000
_cell.length_c   1.000
_cell.angle_alpha   90.00
_cell.angle_beta   90.00
_cell.angle_gamma   90.00
#
_symmetry.space_group_name_H-M   'P 1'
#
loop_
_entity.id
_entity.type
_entity.pdbx_description
1 polymer ?
#
loop_
_entity_poly.entity_id
_entity_poly.type
_entity_poly.pdbx_seq_one_letter_code
_entity_poly.pdbx_strand_id
1 'polypeptide(L)'
;MDVAVVSLEYVVSQDPTYKKSLTYLGRAYYRKERYQDAHAILQRAVAVDKDDEIAWLALGATQLRLGQNDKGIETLKGGITLASKVMVEGYHFHDRWDIRGVIRGAIRRCAFNLTKGIEEKENILQCTDRLLTLVDDEENFQNQTHIQNVRPLYR
;
A
#
# COMPACT_ATOMS: atom_id res chain seq x y z
N MET A 1 -18.51 11.53 10.30
CA MET A 1 -17.70 10.43 10.89
C MET A 1 -17.47 9.38 9.82
N ASP A 2 -16.24 8.94 9.68
CA ASP A 2 -15.90 7.94 8.67
C ASP A 2 -16.16 6.53 9.20
N VAL A 3 -17.13 5.84 8.62
CA VAL A 3 -17.53 4.49 9.03
C VAL A 3 -16.39 3.49 8.84
N ALA A 4 -15.61 3.65 7.75
CA ALA A 4 -14.48 2.74 7.47
C ALA A 4 -13.41 2.84 8.55
N VAL A 5 -13.06 4.05 9.00
CA VAL A 5 -12.08 4.24 10.07
C VAL A 5 -12.58 3.63 11.37
N VAL A 6 -13.82 3.91 11.75
CA VAL A 6 -14.40 3.37 13.00
C VAL A 6 -14.43 1.84 12.98
N SER A 7 -14.84 1.25 11.85
CA SER A 7 -14.89 -0.21 11.73
C SER A 7 -13.49 -0.83 11.81
N LEU A 8 -12.50 -0.22 11.18
CA LEU A 8 -11.13 -0.70 11.22
C LEU A 8 -10.50 -0.53 12.61
N GLU A 9 -10.79 0.58 13.29
CA GLU A 9 -10.33 0.79 14.67
C GLU A 9 -10.87 -0.31 15.59
N TYR A 10 -12.13 -0.68 15.41
CA TYR A 10 -12.74 -1.78 16.17
C TYR A 10 -12.03 -3.11 15.90
N VAL A 11 -11.81 -3.46 14.60
CA VAL A 11 -11.14 -4.71 14.25
C VAL A 11 -9.74 -4.76 14.84
N VAL A 12 -8.97 -3.66 14.75
CA VAL A 12 -7.61 -3.57 15.30
C VAL A 12 -7.63 -3.74 16.82
N SER A 13 -8.63 -3.20 17.51
CA SER A 13 -8.75 -3.34 18.96
C SER A 13 -9.02 -4.79 19.39
N GLN A 14 -9.70 -5.56 18.55
CA GLN A 14 -10.00 -6.97 18.82
C GLN A 14 -8.85 -7.90 18.45
N ASP A 15 -8.27 -7.70 17.26
CA ASP A 15 -7.16 -8.51 16.76
C ASP A 15 -6.31 -7.68 15.80
N PRO A 16 -5.18 -7.10 16.26
CA PRO A 16 -4.34 -6.27 15.41
C PRO A 16 -3.64 -7.05 14.27
N THR A 17 -3.68 -8.36 14.28
CA THR A 17 -3.07 -9.19 13.22
C THR A 17 -4.07 -9.65 12.16
N TYR A 18 -5.37 -9.33 12.34
CA TYR A 18 -6.42 -9.84 11.47
C TYR A 18 -6.34 -9.22 10.05
N LYS A 19 -6.07 -10.08 9.07
CA LYS A 19 -6.13 -9.74 7.62
C LYS A 19 -5.55 -8.37 7.25
N LYS A 20 -4.38 -8.02 7.78
CA LYS A 20 -3.72 -6.74 7.49
C LYS A 20 -4.54 -5.51 7.92
N SER A 21 -5.31 -5.67 8.99
CA SER A 21 -6.16 -4.59 9.51
C SER A 21 -5.39 -3.32 9.87
N LEU A 22 -4.17 -3.46 10.41
CA LEU A 22 -3.31 -2.30 10.71
C LEU A 22 -2.93 -1.53 9.45
N THR A 23 -2.59 -2.23 8.37
CA THR A 23 -2.26 -1.61 7.09
C THR A 23 -3.45 -0.84 6.52
N TYR A 24 -4.63 -1.45 6.53
CA TYR A 24 -5.84 -0.79 6.06
C TYR A 24 -6.21 0.42 6.91
N LEU A 25 -6.09 0.32 8.23
CA LEU A 25 -6.36 1.44 9.14
C LEU A 25 -5.38 2.58 8.91
N GLY A 26 -4.09 2.26 8.81
CA GLY A 26 -3.06 3.28 8.55
C GLY A 26 -3.31 4.02 7.23
N ARG A 27 -3.70 3.29 6.19
CA ARG A 27 -4.05 3.89 4.90
C ARG A 27 -5.32 4.73 4.97
N ALA A 28 -6.30 4.33 5.75
CA ALA A 28 -7.52 5.11 5.98
C ALA A 28 -7.18 6.44 6.67
N TYR A 29 -6.35 6.41 7.70
CA TYR A 29 -5.86 7.63 8.35
C TYR A 29 -5.11 8.52 7.37
N TYR A 30 -4.23 7.96 6.54
CA TYR A 30 -3.48 8.70 5.53
C TYR A 30 -4.41 9.46 4.58
N ARG A 31 -5.44 8.78 4.07
CA ARG A 31 -6.43 9.42 3.17
C ARG A 31 -7.22 10.55 3.84
N LYS A 32 -7.39 10.47 5.16
CA LYS A 32 -8.04 11.52 5.96
C LYS A 32 -7.06 12.60 6.41
N GLU A 33 -5.83 12.55 5.92
CA GLU A 33 -4.77 13.50 6.29
C GLU A 33 -4.44 13.47 7.80
N ARG A 34 -4.78 12.37 8.47
CA ARG A 34 -4.42 12.13 9.87
C ARG A 34 -3.05 11.44 9.92
N TYR A 35 -2.02 12.18 9.52
CA TYR A 35 -0.69 11.61 9.28
C TYR A 35 0.01 11.10 10.54
N GLN A 36 -0.20 11.75 11.69
CA GLN A 36 0.37 11.25 12.95
C GLN A 36 -0.24 9.91 13.35
N ASP A 37 -1.56 9.78 13.23
CA ASP A 37 -2.24 8.52 13.51
C ASP A 37 -1.82 7.44 12.51
N ALA A 38 -1.73 7.80 11.23
CA ALA A 38 -1.27 6.89 10.18
C ALA A 38 0.15 6.39 10.49
N HIS A 39 1.05 7.28 10.90
CA HIS A 39 2.43 6.94 11.22
C HIS A 39 2.50 5.89 12.34
N ALA A 40 1.79 6.12 13.44
CA ALA A 40 1.77 5.22 14.59
C ALA A 40 1.25 3.82 14.20
N ILE A 41 0.15 3.77 13.46
CA ILE A 41 -0.48 2.51 13.06
C ILE A 41 0.37 1.76 12.01
N LEU A 42 0.94 2.47 11.04
CA LEU A 42 1.75 1.85 10.00
C LEU A 42 3.08 1.34 10.54
N GLN A 43 3.66 1.98 11.55
CA GLN A 43 4.82 1.41 12.24
C GLN A 43 4.48 0.07 12.89
N ARG A 44 3.31 -0.06 13.48
CA ARG A 44 2.84 -1.34 14.02
C ARG A 44 2.62 -2.36 12.91
N ALA A 45 2.06 -1.93 11.77
CA ALA A 45 1.82 -2.81 10.63
C ALA A 45 3.12 -3.46 10.12
N VAL A 46 4.18 -2.66 9.92
CA VAL A 46 5.47 -3.21 9.44
C VAL A 46 6.16 -4.06 10.49
N ALA A 47 5.90 -3.84 11.77
CA ALA A 47 6.41 -4.69 12.85
C ALA A 47 5.72 -6.05 12.89
N VAL A 48 4.42 -6.10 12.57
CA VAL A 48 3.64 -7.35 12.50
C VAL A 48 4.02 -8.16 11.26
N ASP A 49 4.17 -7.51 10.12
CA ASP A 49 4.54 -8.15 8.86
C ASP A 49 5.59 -7.30 8.13
N LYS A 50 6.84 -7.73 8.21
CA LYS A 50 7.98 -7.03 7.61
C LYS A 50 7.97 -7.06 6.08
N ASP A 51 7.21 -7.97 5.50
CA ASP A 51 7.13 -8.17 4.06
C ASP A 51 5.88 -7.53 3.44
N ASP A 52 5.12 -6.76 4.22
CA ASP A 52 3.96 -6.02 3.72
C ASP A 52 4.44 -4.76 2.99
N GLU A 53 4.63 -4.87 1.69
CA GLU A 53 5.10 -3.77 0.83
C GLU A 53 4.15 -2.57 0.86
N ILE A 54 2.86 -2.82 0.99
CA ILE A 54 1.86 -1.75 1.03
C ILE A 54 2.02 -0.93 2.32
N ALA A 55 2.25 -1.60 3.45
CA ALA A 55 2.50 -0.91 4.72
C ALA A 55 3.77 -0.06 4.64
N TRP A 56 4.83 -0.59 4.03
CA TRP A 56 6.09 0.15 3.84
C TRP A 56 5.89 1.39 2.97
N LEU A 57 5.20 1.25 1.85
CA LEU A 57 4.94 2.38 0.94
C LEU A 57 4.08 3.45 1.61
N ALA A 58 3.03 3.04 2.31
CA ALA A 58 2.16 3.96 3.02
C ALA A 58 2.89 4.66 4.17
N LEU A 59 3.75 3.93 4.91
CA LEU A 59 4.56 4.51 5.98
C LEU A 59 5.54 5.54 5.44
N GLY A 60 6.24 5.21 4.35
CA GLY A 60 7.17 6.15 3.73
C GLY A 60 6.50 7.43 3.24
N ALA A 61 5.35 7.31 2.59
CA ALA A 61 4.56 8.46 2.17
C ALA A 61 4.14 9.32 3.38
N THR A 62 3.70 8.66 4.46
CA THR A 62 3.32 9.34 5.71
C THR A 62 4.50 10.09 6.32
N GLN A 63 5.68 9.47 6.36
CA GLN A 63 6.89 10.12 6.87
C GLN A 63 7.24 11.37 6.06
N LEU A 64 7.15 11.30 4.73
CA LEU A 64 7.35 12.46 3.87
C LEU A 64 6.33 13.57 4.16
N ARG A 65 5.06 13.22 4.35
CA ARG A 65 4.01 14.19 4.69
C ARG A 65 4.27 14.88 6.03
N LEU A 66 4.92 14.18 6.96
CA LEU A 66 5.29 14.71 8.28
C LEU A 66 6.62 15.47 8.28
N GLY A 67 7.29 15.58 7.14
CA GLY A 67 8.58 16.25 7.02
C GLY A 67 9.78 15.41 7.43
N GLN A 68 9.60 14.13 7.72
CA GLN A 68 10.68 13.18 8.02
C GLN A 68 11.29 12.68 6.70
N ASN A 69 11.95 13.58 5.98
CA ASN A 69 12.30 13.37 4.58
C ASN A 69 13.29 12.22 4.36
N ASP A 70 14.38 12.19 5.10
CA ASP A 70 15.41 11.16 4.94
C ASP A 70 14.85 9.79 5.27
N LYS A 71 14.11 9.69 6.35
CA LYS A 71 13.49 8.44 6.79
C LYS A 71 12.41 7.97 5.82
N GLY A 72 11.60 8.91 5.32
CA GLY A 72 10.56 8.61 4.33
C GLY A 72 11.14 8.05 3.04
N ILE A 73 12.20 8.64 2.53
CA ILE A 73 12.89 8.15 1.33
C ILE A 73 13.46 6.75 1.57
N GLU A 74 14.12 6.53 2.70
CA GLU A 74 14.67 5.21 3.05
C GLU A 74 13.56 4.15 3.13
N THR A 75 12.47 4.49 3.81
CA THR A 75 11.31 3.59 3.94
C THR A 75 10.70 3.26 2.58
N LEU A 76 10.55 4.27 1.70
CA LEU A 76 10.01 4.06 0.35
C LEU A 76 10.93 3.19 -0.49
N LYS A 77 12.25 3.36 -0.40
CA LYS A 77 13.19 2.47 -1.10
C LYS A 77 13.02 1.03 -0.67
N GLY A 78 12.84 0.78 0.62
CA GLY A 78 12.54 -0.55 1.14
C GLY A 78 11.22 -1.10 0.60
N GLY A 79 10.17 -0.27 0.61
CA GLY A 79 8.86 -0.64 0.07
C GLY A 79 8.87 -0.95 -1.42
N ILE A 80 9.58 -0.15 -2.21
CA ILE A 80 9.73 -0.39 -3.66
C ILE A 80 10.52 -1.68 -3.92
N THR A 81 11.54 -1.96 -3.14
CA THR A 81 12.29 -3.22 -3.24
C THR A 81 11.39 -4.43 -2.97
N LEU A 82 10.60 -4.37 -1.91
CA LEU A 82 9.63 -5.43 -1.59
C LEU A 82 8.57 -5.57 -2.68
N ALA A 83 8.02 -4.47 -3.17
CA ALA A 83 7.02 -4.48 -4.24
C ALA A 83 7.58 -5.10 -5.52
N SER A 84 8.82 -4.78 -5.88
CA SER A 84 9.49 -5.36 -7.05
C SER A 84 9.65 -6.87 -6.91
N LYS A 85 10.01 -7.33 -5.72
CA LYS A 85 10.14 -8.77 -5.43
C LYS A 85 8.80 -9.49 -5.57
N VAL A 86 7.74 -8.92 -4.99
CA VAL A 86 6.39 -9.48 -5.08
C VAL A 86 5.93 -9.56 -6.54
N MET A 87 6.24 -8.55 -7.36
CA MET A 87 5.88 -8.56 -8.78
C MET A 87 6.56 -9.68 -9.55
N VAL A 88 7.78 -10.06 -9.19
CA VAL A 88 8.46 -11.20 -9.81
C VAL A 88 7.82 -12.52 -9.42
N GLU A 89 7.41 -12.67 -8.17
CA GLU A 89 6.82 -13.89 -7.62
C GLU A 89 5.31 -14.00 -7.88
N GLY A 90 4.67 -12.91 -8.28
CA GLY A 90 3.23 -12.79 -8.43
C GLY A 90 2.52 -12.45 -7.13
N TYR A 91 1.65 -11.43 -7.17
CA TYR A 91 0.83 -11.07 -6.02
C TYR A 91 -0.20 -12.19 -5.76
N HIS A 92 -0.34 -12.58 -4.49
CA HIS A 92 -1.31 -13.59 -4.06
C HIS A 92 -1.27 -14.89 -4.88
N PHE A 93 -0.09 -15.22 -5.43
CA PHE A 93 0.13 -16.41 -6.25
C PHE A 93 -0.69 -16.43 -7.55
N HIS A 94 -1.11 -15.27 -8.05
CA HIS A 94 -1.81 -15.14 -9.32
C HIS A 94 -0.83 -14.84 -10.45
N ASP A 95 -0.63 -15.80 -11.36
CA ASP A 95 0.25 -15.68 -12.51
C ASP A 95 -0.11 -14.52 -13.44
N ARG A 96 -1.37 -14.08 -13.38
CA ARG A 96 -1.92 -13.06 -14.28
C ARG A 96 -2.12 -11.71 -13.63
N TRP A 97 -1.57 -11.53 -12.43
CA TRP A 97 -1.66 -10.23 -11.77
C TRP A 97 -0.84 -9.19 -12.55
N ASP A 98 -1.40 -8.00 -12.70
CA ASP A 98 -0.78 -6.90 -13.47
C ASP A 98 -0.52 -7.25 -14.95
N ILE A 99 -1.50 -7.89 -15.62
CA ILE A 99 -1.41 -8.29 -17.04
C ILE A 99 -1.01 -7.12 -17.93
N ARG A 100 -1.55 -5.91 -17.66
CA ARG A 100 -1.27 -4.71 -18.45
C ARG A 100 0.07 -4.05 -18.11
N GLY A 101 0.76 -4.50 -17.10
CA GLY A 101 2.05 -3.94 -16.67
C GLY A 101 1.94 -2.55 -16.04
N VAL A 102 0.74 -2.13 -15.63
CA VAL A 102 0.49 -0.78 -15.08
C VAL A 102 1.21 -0.60 -13.75
N ILE A 103 1.17 -1.63 -12.89
CA ILE A 103 1.78 -1.58 -11.57
C ILE A 103 3.30 -1.62 -11.69
N ARG A 104 3.84 -2.48 -12.55
CA ARG A 104 5.28 -2.50 -12.83
C ARG A 104 5.78 -1.16 -13.33
N GLY A 105 5.02 -0.51 -14.21
CA GLY A 105 5.33 0.83 -14.69
C GLY A 105 5.34 1.87 -13.58
N ALA A 106 4.37 1.80 -12.67
CA ALA A 106 4.30 2.71 -11.53
C ALA A 106 5.48 2.48 -10.56
N ILE A 107 5.85 1.23 -10.31
CA ILE A 107 7.01 0.89 -9.47
C ILE A 107 8.29 1.49 -10.06
N ARG A 108 8.49 1.35 -11.37
CA ARG A 108 9.66 1.91 -12.07
C ARG A 108 9.72 3.44 -11.96
N ARG A 109 8.59 4.12 -12.10
CA ARG A 109 8.53 5.58 -11.94
C ARG A 109 8.87 6.01 -10.53
N CYS A 110 8.34 5.31 -9.53
CA CYS A 110 8.66 5.61 -8.14
C CYS A 110 10.14 5.37 -7.85
N ALA A 111 10.69 4.25 -8.32
CA ALA A 111 12.11 3.96 -8.17
C ALA A 111 12.97 5.05 -8.81
N PHE A 112 12.63 5.49 -10.01
CA PHE A 112 13.35 6.55 -10.72
C PHE A 112 13.31 7.88 -9.94
N ASN A 113 12.14 8.28 -9.47
CA ASN A 113 12.00 9.51 -8.67
C ASN A 113 12.79 9.45 -7.37
N LEU A 114 12.81 8.28 -6.73
CA LEU A 114 13.57 8.09 -5.49
C LEU A 114 15.09 8.25 -5.69
N THR A 115 15.60 7.94 -6.89
CA THR A 115 17.04 8.15 -7.18
C THR A 115 17.42 9.62 -7.18
N LYS A 116 16.48 10.51 -7.44
CA LYS A 116 16.71 11.96 -7.46
C LYS A 116 16.69 12.60 -6.07
N GLY A 117 16.13 11.90 -5.07
CA GLY A 117 16.11 12.35 -3.70
C GLY A 117 15.05 13.39 -3.39
N ILE A 118 15.25 14.12 -2.32
CA ILE A 118 14.23 15.02 -1.73
C ILE A 118 13.78 16.15 -2.65
N GLU A 119 14.59 16.54 -3.60
CA GLU A 119 14.23 17.58 -4.58
C GLU A 119 12.98 17.20 -5.37
N GLU A 120 12.72 15.92 -5.50
CA GLU A 120 11.55 15.36 -6.20
C GLU A 120 10.43 14.94 -5.24
N LYS A 121 10.38 15.51 -4.03
CA LYS A 121 9.43 15.09 -2.99
C LYS A 121 7.99 15.03 -3.48
N GLU A 122 7.52 16.05 -4.21
CA GLU A 122 6.15 16.06 -4.73
C GLU A 122 5.92 14.94 -5.74
N ASN A 123 6.86 14.71 -6.63
CA ASN A 123 6.76 13.62 -7.60
C ASN A 123 6.81 12.25 -6.92
N ILE A 124 7.63 12.11 -5.88
CA ILE A 124 7.70 10.88 -5.07
C ILE A 124 6.36 10.61 -4.41
N LEU A 125 5.75 11.62 -3.79
CA LEU A 125 4.43 11.50 -3.17
C LEU A 125 3.35 11.13 -4.18
N GLN A 126 3.32 11.81 -5.31
CA GLN A 126 2.35 11.54 -6.37
C GLN A 126 2.48 10.12 -6.91
N CYS A 127 3.69 9.68 -7.22
CA CYS A 127 3.87 8.33 -7.77
C CYS A 127 3.58 7.24 -6.73
N THR A 128 3.87 7.48 -5.46
CA THR A 128 3.54 6.53 -4.39
C THR A 128 2.03 6.42 -4.19
N ASP A 129 1.33 7.54 -4.13
CA ASP A 129 -0.13 7.57 -4.02
C ASP A 129 -0.77 6.89 -5.25
N ARG A 130 -0.24 7.15 -6.43
CA ARG A 130 -0.71 6.52 -7.66
C ARG A 130 -0.49 5.00 -7.64
N LEU A 131 0.68 4.56 -7.20
CA LEU A 131 1.00 3.14 -7.10
C LEU A 131 0.03 2.43 -6.14
N LEU A 132 -0.22 3.01 -4.98
CA LEU A 132 -1.15 2.42 -4.00
C LEU A 132 -2.57 2.34 -4.56
N THR A 133 -3.02 3.37 -5.27
CA THR A 133 -4.34 3.36 -5.93
C THR A 133 -4.41 2.27 -7.00
N LEU A 134 -3.38 2.13 -7.82
CA LEU A 134 -3.34 1.10 -8.86
C LEU A 134 -3.37 -0.31 -8.29
N VAL A 135 -2.70 -0.54 -7.17
CA VAL A 135 -2.75 -1.84 -6.48
C VAL A 135 -4.17 -2.14 -6.01
N ASP A 136 -4.84 -1.16 -5.39
CA ASP A 136 -6.23 -1.32 -4.95
C ASP A 136 -7.17 -1.63 -6.12
N ASP A 137 -7.02 -0.89 -7.21
CA ASP A 137 -7.86 -1.06 -8.40
C ASP A 137 -7.67 -2.46 -9.00
N GLU A 138 -6.43 -2.95 -9.06
CA GLU A 138 -6.14 -4.28 -9.58
C GLU A 138 -6.70 -5.38 -8.69
N GLU A 139 -6.55 -5.25 -7.37
CA GLU A 139 -7.13 -6.21 -6.42
C GLU A 139 -8.66 -6.26 -6.55
N ASN A 140 -9.31 -5.11 -6.65
CA ASN A 140 -10.77 -5.03 -6.84
C ASN A 140 -11.19 -5.68 -8.16
N PHE A 141 -10.45 -5.43 -9.23
CA PHE A 141 -10.72 -6.03 -10.53
C PHE A 141 -10.59 -7.55 -10.48
N GLN A 142 -9.53 -8.08 -9.87
CA GLN A 142 -9.32 -9.52 -9.73
C GLN A 142 -10.43 -10.16 -8.90
N ASN A 143 -10.84 -9.55 -7.81
CA ASN A 143 -11.92 -10.05 -6.97
C ASN A 143 -13.25 -10.09 -7.71
N GLN A 144 -13.57 -9.05 -8.48
CA GLN A 144 -14.80 -9.01 -9.28
C GLN A 144 -14.80 -10.10 -10.35
N THR A 145 -13.68 -10.28 -11.03
CA THR A 145 -13.54 -11.31 -12.07
C THR A 145 -13.70 -12.70 -11.47
N HIS A 146 -13.12 -12.95 -10.30
CA HIS A 146 -13.26 -14.21 -9.59
C HIS A 146 -14.74 -14.49 -9.23
N ILE A 147 -15.44 -13.50 -8.70
CA ILE A 147 -16.86 -13.61 -8.34
C ILE A 147 -17.70 -13.92 -9.60
N GLN A 148 -17.44 -13.23 -10.70
CA GLN A 148 -18.14 -13.45 -11.95
C GLN A 148 -17.92 -14.88 -12.51
N ASN A 149 -16.71 -15.36 -12.39
CA ASN A 149 -16.37 -16.71 -12.87
C ASN A 149 -16.95 -17.83 -12.01
N VAL A 150 -17.22 -17.56 -10.75
CA VAL A 150 -17.80 -18.54 -9.81
C VAL A 150 -19.32 -18.61 -9.94
N ARG A 151 -19.98 -17.51 -10.32
CA ARG A 151 -21.44 -17.46 -10.45
C ARG A 151 -22.06 -18.58 -11.31
N PRO A 152 -21.50 -18.94 -12.50
CA PRO A 152 -22.09 -19.98 -13.32
C PRO A 152 -22.08 -21.37 -12.68
N LEU A 153 -21.22 -21.60 -11.70
CA LEU A 153 -21.10 -22.89 -11.01
C LEU A 153 -22.24 -23.17 -10.04
N TYR A 154 -23.00 -22.13 -9.67
CA TYR A 154 -24.06 -22.22 -8.69
C TYR A 154 -25.48 -22.07 -9.29
N ARG A 155 -25.58 -22.09 -10.60
CA ARG A 155 -26.87 -22.06 -11.28
C ARG A 155 -27.44 -23.46 -11.47
#